data_f567e3ccd414290b93042905aa467f98
#
_entry.id   f567e3ccd414290b93042905aa467f98
#
_cell.length_a   1.000
_cell.length_b   1.000
_cell.length_c   1.000
_cell.angle_alpha   90.00
_cell.angle_beta   90.00
_cell.angle_gamma   90.00
#
_symmetry.space_group_name_H-M   'P 1'
#
loop_
_entity.id
_entity.type
_entity.pdbx_description
1 polymer ?
#
loop_
_entity_poly.entity_id
_entity_poly.type
_entity_poly.pdbx_seq_one_letter_code
_entity_poly.pdbx_strand_id
1 'polypeptide(L)'
;MNFEDLKKPELLAPAGSFEKAKIAFMYGADAVYCGTSSLSLRTRAEMQDNNLEETIKYAHSIGKRVHTAINIFAFDKDYDEIEKQAKMLEKLKVDAIIVADGGVVDALKQFAPSIPLHISTQANSVSYHDALFWYKNGAKRIILARELNKKQIKDIMENKPDDLEIEMFGHGAICFSYSGRCFLSQYLSDRSANLGDCSQSCRWSYNVYVEEANNPGNLMPVEADGKGTHIFSSKDLCLVKEIPEIILMRMDSLKIEGRLKTEYYLASVVNTYRNAIDDAYGKIQEAIKDKEKVKLLEEAYIAGDNDKINEIIGYDYSIYMSEIEKTKTRGLTTFYFNSRENKDIQEYDGKQYNLDYEFGGKVISNLDSMDGVDSKEIDDKDLVLIEIRNKLSVGDDAEVIVPDLLEPKKFKIEKLVDSETFEEIDTINPGVQGQTVLIKIPYKVKENWVIRHKKNK
;
A
#
# COMPACT_ATOMS: atom_id res chain seq x y z
N MET A 1 8.29 -25.47 -18.48
CA MET A 1 8.16 -24.78 -17.18
C MET A 1 7.40 -25.68 -16.21
N ASN A 2 7.83 -25.85 -14.96
CA ASN A 2 7.05 -26.67 -14.02
C ASN A 2 6.11 -25.74 -13.22
N PHE A 3 4.80 -25.85 -13.39
CA PHE A 3 3.80 -25.07 -12.64
C PHE A 3 3.30 -25.77 -11.36
N GLU A 4 3.83 -26.96 -11.03
CA GLU A 4 3.33 -27.76 -9.89
C GLU A 4 3.68 -27.13 -8.54
N ASP A 5 4.78 -26.37 -8.46
CA ASP A 5 5.28 -25.78 -7.21
C ASP A 5 4.94 -24.28 -7.06
N LEU A 6 3.91 -23.79 -7.75
CA LEU A 6 3.48 -22.40 -7.62
C LEU A 6 2.93 -22.11 -6.23
N LYS A 7 3.30 -20.96 -5.67
CA LYS A 7 2.82 -20.47 -4.37
C LYS A 7 2.14 -19.12 -4.55
N LYS A 8 1.22 -18.80 -3.66
CA LYS A 8 0.69 -17.45 -3.55
C LYS A 8 1.82 -16.53 -3.06
N PRO A 9 2.02 -15.35 -3.69
CA PRO A 9 2.93 -14.36 -3.13
C PRO A 9 2.40 -13.87 -1.78
N GLU A 10 3.31 -13.60 -0.84
CA GLU A 10 3.00 -12.87 0.38
C GLU A 10 2.43 -11.49 0.01
N LEU A 11 1.31 -11.10 0.59
CA LEU A 11 0.79 -9.75 0.47
C LEU A 11 1.30 -8.90 1.64
N LEU A 12 2.26 -8.01 1.35
CA LEU A 12 2.89 -7.13 2.32
C LEU A 12 2.26 -5.74 2.29
N ALA A 13 1.57 -5.37 3.36
CA ALA A 13 0.85 -4.11 3.47
C ALA A 13 1.58 -3.08 4.35
N PRO A 14 1.40 -1.76 4.10
CA PRO A 14 1.99 -0.73 4.94
C PRO A 14 1.22 -0.55 6.26
N ALA A 15 1.94 -0.32 7.36
CA ALA A 15 1.35 0.04 8.65
C ALA A 15 2.08 1.24 9.26
N GLY A 16 1.38 2.36 9.38
CA GLY A 16 1.88 3.58 10.04
C GLY A 16 1.42 3.72 11.49
N SER A 17 0.57 2.81 11.98
CA SER A 17 0.12 2.71 13.37
C SER A 17 -0.37 1.29 13.67
N PHE A 18 -0.58 0.98 14.95
CA PHE A 18 -1.13 -0.29 15.39
C PHE A 18 -2.53 -0.55 14.81
N GLU A 19 -3.41 0.45 14.80
CA GLU A 19 -4.75 0.35 14.21
C GLU A 19 -4.70 0.04 12.73
N LYS A 20 -3.78 0.68 11.98
CA LYS A 20 -3.58 0.39 10.55
C LYS A 20 -3.05 -1.03 10.33
N ALA A 21 -2.21 -1.54 11.22
CA ALA A 21 -1.75 -2.93 11.16
C ALA A 21 -2.92 -3.92 11.35
N LYS A 22 -3.79 -3.68 12.35
CA LYS A 22 -4.99 -4.50 12.57
C LYS A 22 -5.89 -4.51 11.33
N ILE A 23 -6.14 -3.37 10.73
CA ILE A 23 -6.92 -3.25 9.49
C ILE A 23 -6.25 -4.00 8.35
N ALA A 24 -4.95 -3.80 8.12
CA ALA A 24 -4.24 -4.50 7.05
C ALA A 24 -4.36 -6.03 7.18
N PHE A 25 -4.17 -6.57 8.38
CA PHE A 25 -4.32 -8.01 8.63
C PHE A 25 -5.76 -8.49 8.45
N MET A 26 -6.73 -7.72 8.95
CA MET A 26 -8.15 -8.02 8.80
C MET A 26 -8.57 -8.12 7.34
N TYR A 27 -8.03 -7.28 6.48
CA TYR A 27 -8.32 -7.24 5.05
C TYR A 27 -7.39 -8.11 4.20
N GLY A 28 -6.63 -9.03 4.82
CA GLY A 28 -5.96 -10.13 4.13
C GLY A 28 -4.46 -9.97 3.89
N ALA A 29 -3.79 -9.00 4.55
CA ALA A 29 -2.33 -8.95 4.52
C ALA A 29 -1.72 -10.17 5.24
N ASP A 30 -0.62 -10.71 4.69
CA ASP A 30 0.17 -11.79 5.31
C ASP A 30 1.25 -11.23 6.22
N ALA A 31 1.73 -10.03 5.88
CA ALA A 31 2.69 -9.29 6.67
C ALA A 31 2.41 -7.78 6.57
N VAL A 32 2.88 -7.02 7.56
CA VAL A 32 2.91 -5.57 7.49
C VAL A 32 4.33 -5.04 7.59
N TYR A 33 4.59 -3.88 6.98
CA TYR A 33 5.84 -3.17 7.19
C TYR A 33 5.62 -1.80 7.81
N CYS A 34 6.47 -1.46 8.78
CA CYS A 34 6.45 -0.19 9.48
C CYS A 34 7.87 0.41 9.57
N GLY A 35 7.96 1.66 9.98
CA GLY A 35 9.23 2.30 10.29
C GLY A 35 9.47 2.32 11.79
N THR A 36 10.72 2.32 12.22
CA THR A 36 11.12 2.67 13.58
C THR A 36 11.12 4.19 13.78
N SER A 37 11.16 4.65 15.02
CA SER A 37 10.92 6.06 15.41
C SER A 37 11.91 7.09 14.86
N SER A 38 13.07 6.69 14.29
CA SER A 38 14.09 7.64 13.84
C SER A 38 14.89 7.23 12.60
N LEU A 39 14.80 5.98 12.17
CA LEU A 39 15.70 5.40 11.18
C LEU A 39 15.00 4.92 9.90
N SER A 40 13.77 5.38 9.63
CA SER A 40 13.02 4.99 8.43
C SER A 40 12.69 6.17 7.53
N LEU A 41 12.53 5.87 6.24
CA LEU A 41 12.11 6.85 5.24
C LEU A 41 10.60 7.09 5.25
N ARG A 42 10.08 7.74 6.19
CA ARG A 42 8.73 8.29 6.38
C ARG A 42 8.56 8.69 7.84
N THR A 43 9.32 9.67 8.30
CA THR A 43 9.32 10.17 9.68
C THR A 43 7.94 10.56 10.21
N ARG A 44 6.99 10.92 9.31
CA ARG A 44 5.60 11.23 9.68
C ARG A 44 4.69 10.01 9.87
N ALA A 45 5.17 8.81 9.56
CA ALA A 45 4.45 7.54 9.71
C ALA A 45 5.29 6.53 10.48
N GLU A 46 6.01 7.01 11.48
CA GLU A 46 6.80 6.19 12.38
C GLU A 46 5.92 5.61 13.47
N MET A 47 6.14 4.35 13.75
CA MET A 47 5.50 3.67 14.85
C MET A 47 6.34 3.89 16.11
N GLN A 48 5.76 4.46 17.16
CA GLN A 48 6.44 4.56 18.45
C GLN A 48 6.75 3.16 19.00
N ASP A 49 7.82 3.02 19.76
CA ASP A 49 8.32 1.72 20.22
C ASP A 49 7.26 0.86 20.93
N ASN A 50 6.40 1.46 21.76
CA ASN A 50 5.30 0.76 22.43
C ASN A 50 4.29 0.20 21.44
N ASN A 51 3.90 0.98 20.42
CA ASN A 51 2.98 0.55 19.38
C ASN A 51 3.59 -0.54 18.49
N LEU A 52 4.92 -0.51 18.29
CA LEU A 52 5.64 -1.54 17.55
C LEU A 52 5.61 -2.88 18.30
N GLU A 53 5.87 -2.86 19.60
CA GLU A 53 5.80 -4.07 20.44
C GLU A 53 4.39 -4.67 20.44
N GLU A 54 3.35 -3.85 20.58
CA GLU A 54 1.95 -4.28 20.50
C GLU A 54 1.62 -4.86 19.13
N THR A 55 2.11 -4.23 18.05
CA THR A 55 1.90 -4.71 16.68
C THR A 55 2.54 -6.08 16.46
N ILE A 56 3.77 -6.30 16.94
CA ILE A 56 4.47 -7.58 16.83
C ILE A 56 3.71 -8.67 17.61
N LYS A 57 3.34 -8.38 18.87
CA LYS A 57 2.58 -9.33 19.71
C LYS A 57 1.25 -9.71 19.07
N TYR A 58 0.51 -8.73 18.57
CA TYR A 58 -0.76 -8.97 17.91
C TYR A 58 -0.57 -9.80 16.63
N ALA A 59 0.37 -9.42 15.75
CA ALA A 59 0.66 -10.15 14.53
C ALA A 59 1.01 -11.62 14.80
N HIS A 60 1.91 -11.89 15.73
CA HIS A 60 2.29 -13.24 16.12
C HIS A 60 1.12 -14.03 16.71
N SER A 61 0.23 -13.40 17.48
CA SER A 61 -0.96 -14.07 18.04
C SER A 61 -1.94 -14.58 17.00
N ILE A 62 -1.91 -14.00 15.79
CA ILE A 62 -2.75 -14.40 14.64
C ILE A 62 -1.96 -15.06 13.50
N GLY A 63 -0.70 -15.44 13.75
CA GLY A 63 0.18 -16.11 12.77
C GLY A 63 0.62 -15.22 11.60
N LYS A 64 0.70 -13.91 11.83
CA LYS A 64 1.12 -12.90 10.84
C LYS A 64 2.49 -12.34 11.17
N ARG A 65 3.10 -11.59 10.23
CA ARG A 65 4.48 -11.11 10.32
C ARG A 65 4.57 -9.59 10.31
N VAL A 66 5.64 -9.06 10.94
CA VAL A 66 5.96 -7.63 10.96
C VAL A 66 7.38 -7.42 10.47
N HIS A 67 7.55 -6.58 9.46
CA HIS A 67 8.85 -6.17 8.94
C HIS A 67 9.12 -4.72 9.31
N THR A 68 10.27 -4.41 9.91
CA THR A 68 10.63 -3.04 10.30
C THR A 68 11.68 -2.45 9.36
N ALA A 69 11.59 -1.15 9.09
CA ALA A 69 12.51 -0.47 8.19
C ALA A 69 13.55 0.36 8.97
N ILE A 70 14.83 0.05 8.74
CA ILE A 70 16.00 0.88 9.06
C ILE A 70 16.68 1.16 7.71
N ASN A 71 16.10 2.08 6.92
CA ASN A 71 16.48 2.26 5.52
C ASN A 71 16.78 3.72 5.14
N ILE A 72 17.16 4.54 6.11
CA ILE A 72 17.72 5.88 5.85
C ILE A 72 19.10 5.78 5.19
N PHE A 73 19.60 6.90 4.67
CA PHE A 73 21.04 7.06 4.42
C PHE A 73 21.72 7.35 5.75
N ALA A 74 22.40 6.35 6.31
CA ALA A 74 23.06 6.46 7.60
C ALA A 74 24.36 7.29 7.50
N PHE A 75 24.52 8.23 8.43
CA PHE A 75 25.77 8.93 8.69
C PHE A 75 26.42 8.39 9.97
N ASP A 76 27.71 8.62 10.18
CA ASP A 76 28.44 8.10 11.35
C ASP A 76 27.74 8.42 12.68
N LYS A 77 27.10 9.58 12.79
CA LYS A 77 26.33 9.99 13.97
C LYS A 77 25.09 9.16 14.27
N ASP A 78 24.60 8.38 13.30
CA ASP A 78 23.36 7.62 13.43
C ASP A 78 23.61 6.19 13.97
N TYR A 79 24.88 5.74 14.02
CA TYR A 79 25.22 4.36 14.36
C TYR A 79 24.93 3.97 15.81
N ASP A 80 25.02 4.89 16.77
CA ASP A 80 24.63 4.62 18.17
C ASP A 80 23.12 4.30 18.27
N GLU A 81 22.30 5.04 17.52
CA GLU A 81 20.85 4.78 17.49
C GLU A 81 20.51 3.52 16.68
N ILE A 82 21.26 3.22 15.60
CA ILE A 82 21.13 1.96 14.85
C ILE A 82 21.41 0.77 15.76
N GLU A 83 22.48 0.78 16.54
CA GLU A 83 22.80 -0.28 17.50
C GLU A 83 21.67 -0.49 18.50
N LYS A 84 21.19 0.61 19.10
CA LYS A 84 20.09 0.57 20.08
C LYS A 84 18.82 -0.01 19.49
N GLN A 85 18.41 0.44 18.30
CA GLN A 85 17.23 -0.06 17.58
C GLN A 85 17.40 -1.53 17.20
N ALA A 86 18.57 -1.93 16.67
CA ALA A 86 18.86 -3.31 16.32
C ALA A 86 18.68 -4.25 17.52
N LYS A 87 19.27 -3.90 18.68
CA LYS A 87 19.13 -4.69 19.92
C LYS A 87 17.68 -4.77 20.41
N MET A 88 16.91 -3.69 20.27
CA MET A 88 15.49 -3.67 20.60
C MET A 88 14.71 -4.63 19.68
N LEU A 89 14.92 -4.56 18.37
CA LEU A 89 14.23 -5.41 17.37
C LEU A 89 14.59 -6.89 17.58
N GLU A 90 15.86 -7.20 17.90
CA GLU A 90 16.30 -8.56 18.26
C GLU A 90 15.53 -9.09 19.48
N LYS A 91 15.38 -8.28 20.52
CA LYS A 91 14.62 -8.63 21.72
C LYS A 91 13.13 -8.84 21.44
N LEU A 92 12.54 -8.01 20.58
CA LEU A 92 11.13 -8.09 20.18
C LEU A 92 10.86 -9.23 19.19
N LYS A 93 11.91 -9.83 18.62
CA LYS A 93 11.81 -10.91 17.61
C LYS A 93 10.99 -10.49 16.40
N VAL A 94 11.26 -9.31 15.86
CA VAL A 94 10.64 -8.88 14.60
C VAL A 94 10.97 -9.87 13.47
N ASP A 95 10.06 -10.04 12.52
CA ASP A 95 10.21 -11.08 11.50
C ASP A 95 11.23 -10.75 10.40
N ALA A 96 11.50 -9.45 10.16
CA ALA A 96 12.58 -9.00 9.27
C ALA A 96 12.93 -7.52 9.49
N ILE A 97 14.16 -7.14 9.10
CA ILE A 97 14.59 -5.73 9.04
C ILE A 97 14.85 -5.36 7.56
N ILE A 98 14.19 -4.30 7.10
CA ILE A 98 14.36 -3.74 5.74
C ILE A 98 15.46 -2.70 5.80
N VAL A 99 16.55 -2.91 5.07
CA VAL A 99 17.78 -2.11 5.12
C VAL A 99 18.27 -1.76 3.71
N ALA A 100 18.92 -0.60 3.54
CA ALA A 100 19.43 -0.14 2.24
C ALA A 100 20.93 0.11 2.20
N ASP A 101 21.55 0.32 3.35
CA ASP A 101 22.95 0.75 3.48
C ASP A 101 23.84 -0.42 3.89
N GLY A 102 25.01 -0.57 3.23
CA GLY A 102 25.93 -1.68 3.51
C GLY A 102 26.57 -1.65 4.89
N GLY A 103 26.87 -0.47 5.42
CA GLY A 103 27.37 -0.31 6.79
C GLY A 103 26.32 -0.67 7.84
N VAL A 104 25.04 -0.31 7.56
CA VAL A 104 23.91 -0.72 8.41
C VAL A 104 23.69 -2.22 8.37
N VAL A 105 23.83 -2.86 7.19
CA VAL A 105 23.79 -4.34 7.08
C VAL A 105 24.83 -4.99 7.98
N ASP A 106 26.05 -4.48 8.00
CA ASP A 106 27.11 -5.03 8.84
C ASP A 106 26.82 -4.84 10.33
N ALA A 107 26.34 -3.66 10.73
CA ALA A 107 25.92 -3.38 12.10
C ALA A 107 24.76 -4.30 12.55
N LEU A 108 23.74 -4.51 11.68
CA LEU A 108 22.62 -5.39 11.99
C LEU A 108 23.04 -6.85 12.16
N LYS A 109 24.01 -7.34 11.36
CA LYS A 109 24.59 -8.69 11.55
C LYS A 109 25.28 -8.85 12.90
N GLN A 110 25.81 -7.77 13.47
CA GLN A 110 26.44 -7.77 14.78
C GLN A 110 25.41 -7.67 15.91
N PHE A 111 24.42 -6.77 15.80
CA PHE A 111 23.53 -6.40 16.91
C PHE A 111 22.14 -7.04 16.87
N ALA A 112 21.74 -7.60 15.71
CA ALA A 112 20.50 -8.32 15.51
C ALA A 112 20.69 -9.58 14.63
N PRO A 113 21.62 -10.49 15.01
CA PRO A 113 22.07 -11.59 14.14
C PRO A 113 20.99 -12.64 13.83
N SER A 114 19.91 -12.73 14.63
CA SER A 114 18.84 -13.70 14.40
C SER A 114 17.77 -13.19 13.45
N ILE A 115 17.76 -11.89 13.15
CA ILE A 115 16.69 -11.27 12.33
C ILE A 115 17.06 -11.32 10.84
N PRO A 116 16.18 -11.86 9.99
CA PRO A 116 16.37 -11.83 8.54
C PRO A 116 16.49 -10.41 7.98
N LEU A 117 17.43 -10.20 7.06
CA LEU A 117 17.65 -8.91 6.41
C LEU A 117 16.97 -8.90 5.02
N HIS A 118 16.11 -7.92 4.81
CA HIS A 118 15.46 -7.63 3.53
C HIS A 118 16.08 -6.36 2.92
N ILE A 119 16.68 -6.48 1.75
CA ILE A 119 17.32 -5.33 1.10
C ILE A 119 16.24 -4.44 0.48
N SER A 120 16.22 -3.18 0.90
CA SER A 120 15.26 -2.18 0.43
C SER A 120 15.41 -1.86 -1.06
N THR A 121 14.30 -1.50 -1.69
CA THR A 121 14.30 -0.93 -3.06
C THR A 121 15.30 0.24 -3.24
N GLN A 122 15.65 0.92 -2.15
CA GLN A 122 16.61 2.03 -2.17
C GLN A 122 18.07 1.61 -2.32
N ALA A 123 18.38 0.33 -2.17
CA ALA A 123 19.66 -0.22 -2.62
C ALA A 123 19.76 -0.28 -4.16
N ASN A 124 18.63 -0.03 -4.88
CA ASN A 124 18.54 0.00 -6.35
C ASN A 124 18.90 -1.35 -7.01
N SER A 125 18.45 -2.44 -6.43
CA SER A 125 18.72 -3.77 -6.98
C SER A 125 17.96 -3.98 -8.29
N VAL A 126 18.71 -4.04 -9.39
CA VAL A 126 18.19 -4.10 -10.77
C VAL A 126 18.72 -5.29 -11.59
N SER A 127 19.49 -6.16 -11.00
CA SER A 127 20.09 -7.30 -11.68
C SER A 127 20.27 -8.51 -10.78
N TYR A 128 20.37 -9.69 -11.39
CA TYR A 128 20.76 -10.92 -10.71
C TYR A 128 22.11 -10.78 -9.96
N HIS A 129 23.10 -10.14 -10.59
CA HIS A 129 24.43 -9.98 -9.98
C HIS A 129 24.38 -9.15 -8.70
N ASP A 130 23.56 -8.11 -8.67
CA ASP A 130 23.34 -7.29 -7.49
C ASP A 130 22.58 -8.09 -6.41
N ALA A 131 21.52 -8.80 -6.78
CA ALA A 131 20.80 -9.69 -5.87
C ALA A 131 21.75 -10.75 -5.26
N LEU A 132 22.63 -11.36 -6.05
CA LEU A 132 23.64 -12.31 -5.61
C LEU A 132 24.68 -11.68 -4.67
N PHE A 133 25.09 -10.42 -4.92
CA PHE A 133 25.96 -9.69 -4.01
C PHE A 133 25.33 -9.56 -2.62
N TRP A 134 24.09 -9.09 -2.54
CA TRP A 134 23.40 -8.95 -1.27
C TRP A 134 23.14 -10.29 -0.58
N TYR A 135 22.79 -11.33 -1.33
CA TYR A 135 22.64 -12.69 -0.80
C TYR A 135 23.92 -13.18 -0.13
N LYS A 136 25.06 -13.03 -0.77
CA LYS A 136 26.37 -13.37 -0.19
C LYS A 136 26.71 -12.56 1.05
N ASN A 137 26.12 -11.38 1.20
CA ASN A 137 26.24 -10.52 2.38
C ASN A 137 25.18 -10.79 3.44
N GLY A 138 24.39 -11.86 3.31
CA GLY A 138 23.45 -12.34 4.34
C GLY A 138 22.02 -11.85 4.15
N ALA A 139 21.68 -11.24 3.02
CA ALA A 139 20.31 -10.88 2.72
C ALA A 139 19.46 -12.15 2.49
N LYS A 140 18.24 -12.14 3.02
CA LYS A 140 17.26 -13.21 2.84
C LYS A 140 16.23 -12.86 1.78
N ARG A 141 15.96 -11.56 1.57
CA ARG A 141 15.02 -11.05 0.57
C ARG A 141 15.56 -9.79 -0.09
N ILE A 142 15.28 -9.64 -1.39
CA ILE A 142 15.59 -8.43 -2.15
C ILE A 142 14.30 -7.77 -2.60
N ILE A 143 14.10 -6.50 -2.24
CA ILE A 143 12.99 -5.68 -2.73
C ILE A 143 13.48 -4.96 -3.98
N LEU A 144 13.02 -5.40 -5.14
CA LEU A 144 13.47 -4.91 -6.43
C LEU A 144 13.21 -3.42 -6.63
N ALA A 145 14.08 -2.78 -7.40
CA ALA A 145 13.86 -1.43 -7.90
C ALA A 145 12.64 -1.40 -8.85
N ARG A 146 11.90 -0.28 -8.85
CA ARG A 146 10.67 -0.11 -9.66
C ARG A 146 10.95 0.19 -11.12
N GLU A 147 12.20 0.42 -11.45
CA GLU A 147 12.70 0.70 -12.79
C GLU A 147 12.83 -0.54 -13.68
N LEU A 148 12.59 -1.74 -13.12
CA LEU A 148 12.66 -3.00 -13.84
C LEU A 148 11.37 -3.26 -14.64
N ASN A 149 11.54 -3.84 -15.84
CA ASN A 149 10.44 -4.44 -16.57
C ASN A 149 10.32 -5.95 -16.28
N LYS A 150 9.19 -6.54 -16.67
CA LYS A 150 8.89 -7.95 -16.40
C LYS A 150 9.92 -8.93 -16.95
N LYS A 151 10.57 -8.63 -18.09
CA LYS A 151 11.64 -9.47 -18.64
C LYS A 151 12.84 -9.51 -17.71
N GLN A 152 13.28 -8.35 -17.22
CA GLN A 152 14.40 -8.26 -16.29
C GLN A 152 14.09 -8.92 -14.94
N ILE A 153 12.83 -8.82 -14.49
CA ILE A 153 12.38 -9.51 -13.28
C ILE A 153 12.42 -11.03 -13.49
N LYS A 154 11.93 -11.54 -14.63
CA LYS A 154 12.02 -12.97 -14.98
C LYS A 154 13.48 -13.45 -14.99
N ASP A 155 14.40 -12.70 -15.60
CA ASP A 155 15.83 -13.03 -15.63
C ASP A 155 16.41 -13.15 -14.19
N ILE A 156 15.99 -12.30 -13.25
CA ILE A 156 16.40 -12.40 -11.84
C ILE A 156 15.80 -13.65 -11.18
N MET A 157 14.51 -13.90 -11.38
CA MET A 157 13.79 -15.04 -10.77
C MET A 157 14.33 -16.39 -11.25
N GLU A 158 14.74 -16.49 -12.51
CA GLU A 158 15.29 -17.72 -13.10
C GLU A 158 16.72 -18.04 -12.63
N ASN A 159 17.49 -17.04 -12.22
CA ASN A 159 18.91 -17.19 -11.89
C ASN A 159 19.21 -17.05 -10.38
N LYS A 160 18.26 -16.58 -9.55
CA LYS A 160 18.47 -16.39 -8.12
C LYS A 160 18.74 -17.73 -7.39
N PRO A 161 19.46 -17.73 -6.26
CA PRO A 161 19.49 -18.88 -5.35
C PRO A 161 18.08 -19.28 -4.91
N ASP A 162 17.81 -20.57 -4.73
CA ASP A 162 16.48 -21.08 -4.41
C ASP A 162 15.93 -20.54 -3.09
N ASP A 163 16.79 -20.31 -2.12
CA ASP A 163 16.42 -19.80 -0.79
C ASP A 163 16.47 -18.26 -0.64
N LEU A 164 16.80 -17.53 -1.72
CA LEU A 164 16.68 -16.08 -1.79
C LEU A 164 15.28 -15.69 -2.22
N GLU A 165 14.59 -14.90 -1.41
CA GLU A 165 13.27 -14.37 -1.74
C GLU A 165 13.37 -13.06 -2.53
N ILE A 166 12.42 -12.85 -3.44
CA ILE A 166 12.27 -11.62 -4.23
C ILE A 166 10.92 -10.98 -3.94
N GLU A 167 10.95 -9.69 -3.67
CA GLU A 167 9.77 -8.85 -3.41
C GLU A 167 9.70 -7.74 -4.45
N MET A 168 8.49 -7.41 -4.92
CA MET A 168 8.26 -6.27 -5.80
C MET A 168 7.06 -5.44 -5.34
N PHE A 169 7.01 -4.16 -5.74
CA PHE A 169 5.84 -3.35 -5.54
C PHE A 169 4.74 -3.72 -6.54
N GLY A 170 3.52 -3.90 -6.02
CA GLY A 170 2.32 -4.17 -6.82
C GLY A 170 1.38 -2.98 -6.93
N HIS A 171 1.41 -2.05 -5.94
CA HIS A 171 0.48 -0.94 -5.91
C HIS A 171 1.01 0.27 -5.15
N GLY A 172 0.53 1.45 -5.53
CA GLY A 172 0.62 2.70 -4.78
C GLY A 172 1.58 3.72 -5.39
N ALA A 173 1.86 4.75 -4.62
CA ALA A 173 2.59 5.92 -5.11
C ALA A 173 4.01 5.61 -5.58
N ILE A 174 4.35 6.00 -6.79
CA ILE A 174 5.71 5.93 -7.32
C ILE A 174 6.44 7.26 -7.15
N CYS A 175 7.73 7.18 -6.84
CA CYS A 175 8.63 8.32 -6.86
C CYS A 175 9.16 8.53 -8.28
N PHE A 176 9.23 9.79 -8.74
CA PHE A 176 9.88 10.11 -10.01
C PHE A 176 11.40 9.90 -9.96
N SER A 177 12.00 10.05 -8.77
CA SER A 177 13.42 9.82 -8.55
C SER A 177 13.77 8.34 -8.57
N TYR A 178 14.96 8.03 -9.05
CA TYR A 178 15.45 6.65 -9.15
C TYR A 178 15.43 5.96 -7.79
N SER A 179 14.56 4.97 -7.63
CA SER A 179 14.36 4.21 -6.39
C SER A 179 14.27 5.06 -5.11
N GLY A 180 13.71 6.28 -5.24
CA GLY A 180 13.49 7.18 -4.11
C GLY A 180 14.69 8.04 -3.70
N ARG A 181 15.84 7.98 -4.38
CA ARG A 181 16.99 8.85 -4.14
C ARG A 181 16.76 10.23 -4.78
N CYS A 182 16.50 11.24 -3.96
CA CYS A 182 16.03 12.54 -4.43
C CYS A 182 16.66 13.71 -3.69
N PHE A 183 17.10 14.74 -4.44
CA PHE A 183 17.53 16.03 -3.90
C PHE A 183 16.47 17.13 -4.02
N LEU A 184 15.40 16.91 -4.80
CA LEU A 184 14.44 17.97 -5.09
C LEU A 184 13.75 18.52 -3.83
N SER A 185 13.37 17.65 -2.91
CA SER A 185 12.77 18.03 -1.64
C SER A 185 13.71 18.87 -0.78
N GLN A 186 14.99 18.48 -0.68
CA GLN A 186 16.01 19.25 0.04
C GLN A 186 16.23 20.61 -0.62
N TYR A 187 16.34 20.64 -1.95
CA TYR A 187 16.61 21.86 -2.69
C TYR A 187 15.47 22.89 -2.61
N LEU A 188 14.21 22.43 -2.68
CA LEU A 188 13.04 23.33 -2.73
C LEU A 188 12.43 23.66 -1.36
N SER A 189 12.75 22.90 -0.30
CA SER A 189 12.05 23.04 0.98
C SER A 189 12.91 22.72 2.21
N ASP A 190 14.21 22.57 2.06
CA ASP A 190 15.15 22.20 3.12
C ASP A 190 14.78 20.90 3.89
N ARG A 191 13.99 20.03 3.25
CA ARG A 191 13.50 18.77 3.81
C ARG A 191 14.09 17.59 3.06
N SER A 192 14.89 16.76 3.74
CA SER A 192 15.58 15.66 3.10
C SER A 192 14.71 14.44 2.90
N ALA A 193 14.36 14.15 1.63
CA ALA A 193 13.68 12.91 1.27
C ALA A 193 14.52 11.65 1.59
N ASN A 194 15.84 11.78 1.55
CA ASN A 194 16.79 10.70 1.82
C ASN A 194 16.95 10.39 3.32
N LEU A 195 16.47 11.30 4.18
CA LEU A 195 16.38 11.15 5.62
C LEU A 195 14.94 10.97 6.12
N GLY A 196 14.00 10.68 5.22
CA GLY A 196 12.62 10.38 5.56
C GLY A 196 11.65 11.57 5.56
N ASP A 197 12.12 12.81 5.42
CA ASP A 197 11.27 14.02 5.44
C ASP A 197 11.03 14.58 4.03
N CYS A 198 10.33 13.81 3.19
CA CYS A 198 9.98 14.23 1.84
C CYS A 198 8.82 15.22 1.83
N SER A 199 9.03 16.42 1.25
CA SER A 199 7.98 17.43 1.07
C SER A 199 7.03 17.12 -0.09
N GLN A 200 7.34 16.12 -0.92
CA GLN A 200 6.63 15.80 -2.16
C GLN A 200 6.60 16.99 -3.17
N SER A 201 7.64 17.81 -3.18
CA SER A 201 7.73 19.00 -4.04
C SER A 201 7.58 18.70 -5.53
N CYS A 202 7.96 17.50 -5.99
CA CYS A 202 7.68 17.05 -7.37
C CYS A 202 6.18 17.01 -7.74
N ARG A 203 5.29 17.11 -6.76
CA ARG A 203 3.83 17.03 -6.90
C ARG A 203 3.12 18.35 -6.58
N TRP A 204 3.88 19.41 -6.31
CA TRP A 204 3.32 20.75 -6.13
C TRP A 204 2.82 21.28 -7.46
N SER A 205 1.85 22.19 -7.41
CA SER A 205 1.43 22.96 -8.57
C SER A 205 2.47 24.06 -8.83
N TYR A 206 2.91 24.18 -10.07
CA TYR A 206 3.89 25.19 -10.49
C TYR A 206 3.29 26.10 -11.56
N ASN A 207 3.57 27.40 -11.45
CA ASN A 207 3.39 28.32 -12.55
C ASN A 207 4.72 28.43 -13.31
N VAL A 208 4.67 28.19 -14.62
CA VAL A 208 5.87 28.26 -15.47
C VAL A 208 5.84 29.56 -16.26
N TYR A 209 6.98 30.26 -16.26
CA TYR A 209 7.18 31.50 -17.01
C TYR A 209 8.39 31.32 -17.90
N VAL A 210 8.36 31.97 -19.07
CA VAL A 210 9.52 32.14 -19.93
C VAL A 210 9.93 33.60 -19.92
N GLU A 211 11.22 33.83 -19.97
CA GLU A 211 11.82 35.16 -20.09
C GLU A 211 12.70 35.17 -21.33
N GLU A 212 12.55 36.20 -22.16
CA GLU A 212 13.43 36.41 -23.30
C GLU A 212 14.76 36.99 -22.83
N ALA A 213 15.87 36.31 -23.16
CA ALA A 213 17.19 36.63 -22.61
C ALA A 213 17.68 38.05 -22.85
N ASN A 214 17.24 38.69 -23.95
CA ASN A 214 17.58 40.10 -24.27
C ASN A 214 16.60 41.12 -23.68
N ASN A 215 15.52 40.66 -22.99
CA ASN A 215 14.54 41.51 -22.34
C ASN A 215 14.23 40.98 -20.91
N PRO A 216 15.23 41.01 -20.02
CA PRO A 216 15.08 40.46 -18.67
C PRO A 216 14.07 41.26 -17.83
N GLY A 217 13.35 40.57 -16.96
CA GLY A 217 12.30 41.13 -16.09
C GLY A 217 10.91 41.09 -16.70
N ASN A 218 10.75 40.73 -17.96
CA ASN A 218 9.45 40.51 -18.61
C ASN A 218 9.06 39.04 -18.61
N LEU A 219 8.49 38.56 -17.49
CA LEU A 219 8.05 37.18 -17.33
C LEU A 219 6.73 36.96 -18.08
N MET A 220 6.78 36.12 -19.11
CA MET A 220 5.61 35.72 -19.90
C MET A 220 5.09 34.36 -19.35
N PRO A 221 3.86 34.32 -18.83
CA PRO A 221 3.30 33.05 -18.33
C PRO A 221 3.14 32.06 -19.48
N VAL A 222 3.56 30.83 -19.24
CA VAL A 222 3.25 29.70 -20.12
C VAL A 222 1.94 29.10 -19.61
N GLU A 223 0.83 29.48 -20.24
CA GLU A 223 -0.46 28.92 -19.89
C GLU A 223 -0.61 27.50 -20.46
N ALA A 224 -0.70 26.53 -19.56
CA ALA A 224 -1.31 25.26 -19.86
C ALA A 224 -2.71 25.26 -19.20
N ASP A 225 -3.73 25.53 -19.94
CA ASP A 225 -5.19 25.42 -19.63
C ASP A 225 -5.72 25.97 -18.28
N GLY A 226 -5.04 26.92 -17.65
CA GLY A 226 -5.56 27.67 -16.50
C GLY A 226 -5.52 26.95 -15.15
N LYS A 227 -4.82 25.80 -15.01
CA LYS A 227 -4.76 25.03 -13.75
C LYS A 227 -3.35 24.81 -13.18
N GLY A 228 -2.32 25.38 -13.78
CA GLY A 228 -0.92 25.15 -13.41
C GLY A 228 -0.32 23.90 -14.02
N THR A 229 1.01 23.82 -14.03
CA THR A 229 1.75 22.71 -14.62
C THR A 229 2.34 21.83 -13.51
N HIS A 230 2.04 20.52 -13.52
CA HIS A 230 2.68 19.54 -12.66
C HIS A 230 3.88 18.92 -13.40
N ILE A 231 5.11 19.21 -12.94
CA ILE A 231 6.31 18.85 -13.71
C ILE A 231 6.65 17.36 -13.57
N PHE A 232 6.41 16.74 -12.39
CA PHE A 232 6.85 15.39 -12.05
C PHE A 232 5.81 14.58 -11.26
N SER A 233 4.53 14.80 -11.49
CA SER A 233 3.45 14.10 -10.79
C SER A 233 3.25 12.70 -11.35
N SER A 234 3.99 11.70 -10.82
CA SER A 234 3.82 10.32 -11.23
C SER A 234 2.45 9.77 -10.88
N LYS A 235 1.83 9.03 -11.81
CA LYS A 235 0.66 8.19 -11.55
C LYS A 235 0.99 7.11 -10.52
N ASP A 236 -0.03 6.54 -9.90
CA ASP A 236 0.15 5.47 -8.92
C ASP A 236 0.27 4.11 -9.65
N LEU A 237 1.19 3.26 -9.18
CA LEU A 237 1.35 1.89 -9.69
C LEU A 237 0.10 1.07 -9.42
N CYS A 238 -0.32 0.28 -10.39
CA CYS A 238 -1.35 -0.74 -10.22
C CYS A 238 -1.05 -1.94 -11.11
N LEU A 239 -0.77 -3.08 -10.50
CA LEU A 239 -0.47 -4.34 -11.19
C LEU A 239 -1.55 -5.40 -10.95
N VAL A 240 -2.79 -5.00 -10.66
CA VAL A 240 -3.87 -5.97 -10.39
C VAL A 240 -4.20 -6.82 -11.62
N LYS A 241 -4.08 -6.26 -12.82
CA LYS A 241 -4.22 -6.97 -14.10
C LYS A 241 -3.14 -8.03 -14.31
N GLU A 242 -1.95 -7.76 -13.77
CA GLU A 242 -0.73 -8.55 -13.95
C GLU A 242 -0.55 -9.66 -12.90
N ILE A 243 -1.47 -9.79 -11.94
CA ILE A 243 -1.37 -10.78 -10.84
C ILE A 243 -1.14 -12.21 -11.34
N PRO A 244 -1.85 -12.72 -12.37
CA PRO A 244 -1.59 -14.08 -12.88
C PRO A 244 -0.14 -14.26 -13.37
N GLU A 245 0.39 -13.31 -14.15
CA GLU A 245 1.77 -13.36 -14.64
C GLU A 245 2.78 -13.29 -13.47
N ILE A 246 2.51 -12.48 -12.45
CA ILE A 246 3.33 -12.36 -11.24
C ILE A 246 3.38 -13.69 -10.47
N ILE A 247 2.26 -14.41 -10.37
CA ILE A 247 2.20 -15.74 -9.75
C ILE A 247 3.01 -16.75 -10.58
N LEU A 248 2.85 -16.74 -11.91
CA LEU A 248 3.62 -17.60 -12.81
C LEU A 248 5.12 -17.31 -12.78
N MET A 249 5.54 -16.07 -12.49
CA MET A 249 6.93 -15.70 -12.20
C MET A 249 7.46 -16.27 -10.88
N ARG A 250 6.60 -16.84 -10.03
CA ARG A 250 6.95 -17.32 -8.68
C ARG A 250 7.43 -16.20 -7.76
N MET A 251 6.86 -15.00 -7.89
CA MET A 251 7.18 -13.88 -7.01
C MET A 251 6.90 -14.25 -5.55
N ASP A 252 7.88 -14.04 -4.67
CA ASP A 252 7.76 -14.44 -3.27
C ASP A 252 6.89 -13.46 -2.46
N SER A 253 6.96 -12.15 -2.76
CA SER A 253 6.20 -11.11 -2.03
C SER A 253 5.77 -9.96 -2.94
N LEU A 254 4.52 -9.53 -2.76
CA LEU A 254 3.92 -8.37 -3.43
C LEU A 254 3.62 -7.27 -2.40
N LYS A 255 4.26 -6.13 -2.57
CA LYS A 255 4.22 -5.00 -1.62
C LYS A 255 3.29 -3.90 -2.06
N ILE A 256 2.46 -3.43 -1.13
CA ILE A 256 1.61 -2.25 -1.29
C ILE A 256 2.30 -1.03 -0.68
N GLU A 257 2.47 0.07 -1.42
CA GLU A 257 2.96 1.34 -0.88
C GLU A 257 1.80 2.16 -0.32
N GLY A 258 2.01 2.79 0.85
CA GLY A 258 0.97 3.64 1.42
C GLY A 258 1.00 3.89 2.92
N ARG A 259 2.16 3.93 3.60
CA ARG A 259 2.25 4.15 5.06
C ARG A 259 1.51 5.39 5.57
N LEU A 260 1.46 6.46 4.76
CA LEU A 260 0.76 7.71 5.08
C LEU A 260 -0.72 7.71 4.66
N LYS A 261 -1.19 6.67 3.99
CA LYS A 261 -2.57 6.58 3.51
C LYS A 261 -3.55 6.29 4.66
N THR A 262 -4.84 6.51 4.40
CA THR A 262 -5.94 6.30 5.36
C THR A 262 -6.26 4.81 5.55
N GLU A 263 -7.00 4.50 6.61
CA GLU A 263 -7.55 3.16 6.85
C GLU A 263 -8.46 2.69 5.68
N TYR A 264 -9.20 3.62 5.08
CA TYR A 264 -10.01 3.34 3.89
C TYR A 264 -9.18 2.85 2.70
N TYR A 265 -8.06 3.53 2.42
CA TYR A 265 -7.14 3.07 1.37
C TYR A 265 -6.61 1.67 1.67
N LEU A 266 -6.18 1.42 2.91
CA LEU A 266 -5.67 0.10 3.31
C LEU A 266 -6.75 -0.98 3.14
N ALA A 267 -7.94 -0.77 3.71
CA ALA A 267 -9.03 -1.73 3.60
C ALA A 267 -9.38 -2.03 2.14
N SER A 268 -9.54 -0.99 1.31
CA SER A 268 -9.90 -1.17 -0.10
C SER A 268 -8.81 -1.88 -0.90
N VAL A 269 -7.56 -1.39 -0.83
CA VAL A 269 -6.48 -1.91 -1.68
C VAL A 269 -6.04 -3.30 -1.23
N VAL A 270 -5.85 -3.51 0.08
CA VAL A 270 -5.40 -4.81 0.59
C VAL A 270 -6.44 -5.89 0.33
N ASN A 271 -7.73 -5.60 0.60
CA ASN A 271 -8.82 -6.51 0.29
C ASN A 271 -8.88 -6.86 -1.19
N THR A 272 -8.77 -5.86 -2.07
CA THR A 272 -8.80 -6.07 -3.51
C THR A 272 -7.63 -6.94 -3.98
N TYR A 273 -6.40 -6.66 -3.54
CA TYR A 273 -5.24 -7.47 -3.90
C TYR A 273 -5.29 -8.88 -3.32
N ARG A 274 -5.80 -9.06 -2.10
CA ARG A 274 -5.99 -10.39 -1.51
C ARG A 274 -6.94 -11.23 -2.35
N ASN A 275 -8.13 -10.67 -2.66
CA ASN A 275 -9.11 -11.36 -3.50
C ASN A 275 -8.55 -11.65 -4.92
N ALA A 276 -7.82 -10.70 -5.52
CA ALA A 276 -7.21 -10.87 -6.83
C ALA A 276 -6.15 -11.99 -6.86
N ILE A 277 -5.28 -12.05 -5.83
CA ILE A 277 -4.26 -13.10 -5.70
C ILE A 277 -4.93 -14.46 -5.50
N ASP A 278 -5.94 -14.55 -4.64
CA ASP A 278 -6.60 -15.82 -4.33
C ASP A 278 -7.39 -16.36 -5.52
N ASP A 279 -8.10 -15.49 -6.24
CA ASP A 279 -8.83 -15.85 -7.46
C ASP A 279 -7.87 -16.29 -8.58
N ALA A 280 -6.84 -15.48 -8.88
CA ALA A 280 -5.86 -15.80 -9.91
C ALA A 280 -5.14 -17.13 -9.61
N TYR A 281 -4.71 -17.32 -8.36
CA TYR A 281 -4.06 -18.55 -7.95
C TYR A 281 -4.99 -19.77 -8.10
N GLY A 282 -6.24 -19.67 -7.63
CA GLY A 282 -7.23 -20.73 -7.79
C GLY A 282 -7.49 -21.10 -9.25
N LYS A 283 -7.62 -20.10 -10.12
CA LYS A 283 -7.82 -20.30 -11.56
C LYS A 283 -6.59 -20.90 -12.24
N ILE A 284 -5.38 -20.51 -11.87
CA ILE A 284 -4.15 -21.15 -12.34
C ILE A 284 -4.10 -22.60 -11.90
N GLN A 285 -4.39 -22.90 -10.61
CA GLN A 285 -4.40 -24.28 -10.10
C GLN A 285 -5.44 -25.17 -10.81
N GLU A 286 -6.54 -24.60 -11.27
CA GLU A 286 -7.50 -25.34 -12.09
C GLU A 286 -7.01 -25.53 -13.53
N ALA A 287 -6.44 -24.48 -14.13
CA ALA A 287 -5.94 -24.51 -15.51
C ALA A 287 -4.79 -25.51 -15.70
N ILE A 288 -3.90 -25.67 -14.72
CA ILE A 288 -2.75 -26.60 -14.81
C ILE A 288 -3.14 -28.08 -14.75
N LYS A 289 -4.39 -28.42 -14.42
CA LYS A 289 -4.90 -29.79 -14.52
C LYS A 289 -5.14 -30.21 -15.95
N ASP A 290 -5.26 -29.27 -16.87
CA ASP A 290 -5.48 -29.47 -18.29
C ASP A 290 -4.19 -29.29 -19.09
N LYS A 291 -3.68 -30.37 -19.71
CA LYS A 291 -2.42 -30.37 -20.46
C LYS A 291 -2.39 -29.38 -21.63
N GLU A 292 -3.53 -29.16 -22.27
CA GLU A 292 -3.63 -28.20 -23.38
C GLU A 292 -3.52 -26.76 -22.85
N LYS A 293 -4.20 -26.44 -21.77
CA LYS A 293 -4.09 -25.14 -21.11
C LYS A 293 -2.67 -24.89 -20.56
N VAL A 294 -2.00 -25.89 -20.00
CA VAL A 294 -0.60 -25.80 -19.56
C VAL A 294 0.29 -25.34 -20.71
N LYS A 295 0.18 -25.99 -21.89
CA LYS A 295 0.97 -25.60 -23.06
C LYS A 295 0.67 -24.17 -23.50
N LEU A 296 -0.59 -23.78 -23.58
CA LEU A 296 -0.98 -22.43 -23.93
C LEU A 296 -0.49 -21.38 -22.91
N LEU A 297 -0.54 -21.70 -21.62
CA LEU A 297 -0.01 -20.83 -20.56
C LEU A 297 1.52 -20.67 -20.69
N GLU A 298 2.26 -21.74 -20.99
CA GLU A 298 3.70 -21.66 -21.21
C GLU A 298 4.03 -20.76 -22.41
N GLU A 299 3.34 -20.94 -23.52
CA GLU A 299 3.51 -20.12 -24.74
C GLU A 299 3.21 -18.64 -24.45
N ALA A 300 2.09 -18.33 -23.80
CA ALA A 300 1.69 -16.97 -23.45
C ALA A 300 2.67 -16.33 -22.43
N TYR A 301 3.13 -17.07 -21.44
CA TYR A 301 4.09 -16.59 -20.45
C TYR A 301 5.47 -16.29 -21.08
N ILE A 302 5.97 -17.15 -21.98
CA ILE A 302 7.22 -16.92 -22.70
C ILE A 302 7.11 -15.69 -23.60
N ALA A 303 5.96 -15.52 -24.28
CA ALA A 303 5.66 -14.35 -25.10
C ALA A 303 5.49 -13.06 -24.27
N GLY A 304 5.25 -13.17 -22.96
CA GLY A 304 4.91 -12.03 -22.10
C GLY A 304 3.53 -11.45 -22.40
N ASP A 305 2.62 -12.27 -22.94
CA ASP A 305 1.26 -11.89 -23.30
C ASP A 305 0.31 -12.09 -22.10
N ASN A 306 0.23 -11.06 -21.26
CA ASN A 306 -0.60 -11.10 -20.06
C ASN A 306 -2.11 -11.17 -20.37
N ASP A 307 -2.57 -10.57 -21.48
CA ASP A 307 -3.98 -10.63 -21.87
C ASP A 307 -4.35 -12.07 -22.23
N LYS A 308 -3.47 -12.78 -22.93
CA LYS A 308 -3.66 -14.18 -23.24
C LYS A 308 -3.62 -15.08 -22.00
N ILE A 309 -2.72 -14.82 -21.04
CA ILE A 309 -2.72 -15.53 -19.75
C ILE A 309 -4.08 -15.37 -19.06
N ASN A 310 -4.57 -14.14 -18.94
CA ASN A 310 -5.85 -13.83 -18.31
C ASN A 310 -7.03 -14.53 -18.99
N GLU A 311 -7.04 -14.55 -20.33
CA GLU A 311 -8.06 -15.26 -21.14
C GLU A 311 -8.05 -16.76 -20.86
N ILE A 312 -6.89 -17.40 -20.89
CA ILE A 312 -6.75 -18.87 -20.72
C ILE A 312 -7.28 -19.33 -19.36
N ILE A 313 -6.98 -18.56 -18.29
CA ILE A 313 -7.42 -18.91 -16.93
C ILE A 313 -8.80 -18.31 -16.58
N GLY A 314 -9.35 -17.41 -17.39
CA GLY A 314 -10.61 -16.73 -17.12
C GLY A 314 -10.52 -15.69 -16.00
N TYR A 315 -9.38 -14.98 -15.87
CA TYR A 315 -9.20 -13.93 -14.88
C TYR A 315 -9.75 -12.59 -15.36
N ASP A 316 -10.86 -12.15 -14.76
CA ASP A 316 -11.45 -10.85 -15.04
C ASP A 316 -10.93 -9.79 -14.05
N TYR A 317 -9.92 -9.05 -14.46
CA TYR A 317 -9.33 -7.99 -13.64
C TYR A 317 -10.21 -6.74 -13.53
N SER A 318 -11.24 -6.57 -14.35
CA SER A 318 -12.07 -5.36 -14.39
C SER A 318 -12.82 -5.14 -13.07
N ILE A 319 -13.23 -6.22 -12.42
CA ILE A 319 -13.91 -6.17 -11.12
C ILE A 319 -12.99 -5.63 -10.02
N TYR A 320 -11.69 -5.98 -10.04
CA TYR A 320 -10.69 -5.49 -9.09
C TYR A 320 -10.32 -4.03 -9.39
N MET A 321 -10.15 -3.68 -10.68
CA MET A 321 -9.90 -2.29 -11.08
C MET A 321 -11.00 -1.37 -10.61
N SER A 322 -12.27 -1.76 -10.74
CA SER A 322 -13.41 -0.95 -10.31
C SER A 322 -13.39 -0.63 -8.80
N GLU A 323 -12.88 -1.53 -7.97
CA GLU A 323 -12.72 -1.29 -6.53
C GLU A 323 -11.52 -0.38 -6.22
N ILE A 324 -10.40 -0.56 -6.92
CA ILE A 324 -9.22 0.30 -6.76
C ILE A 324 -9.51 1.75 -7.18
N GLU A 325 -10.24 1.94 -8.28
CA GLU A 325 -10.63 3.26 -8.77
C GLU A 325 -11.53 4.05 -7.81
N LYS A 326 -12.15 3.40 -6.85
CA LYS A 326 -12.88 4.06 -5.75
C LYS A 326 -11.93 4.66 -4.70
N THR A 327 -10.63 4.39 -4.75
CA THR A 327 -9.63 5.00 -3.86
C THR A 327 -8.97 6.22 -4.50
N LYS A 328 -8.50 7.18 -3.68
CA LYS A 328 -7.86 8.39 -4.21
C LYS A 328 -6.52 8.08 -4.87
N THR A 329 -6.46 8.23 -6.21
CA THR A 329 -5.26 8.04 -7.02
C THR A 329 -4.96 9.28 -7.87
N ARG A 330 -3.79 9.34 -8.49
CA ARG A 330 -3.41 10.31 -9.52
C ARG A 330 -3.46 9.70 -10.93
N GLY A 331 -4.36 8.76 -11.15
CA GLY A 331 -4.35 7.85 -12.26
C GLY A 331 -3.52 6.61 -11.97
N LEU A 332 -3.80 5.56 -12.70
CA LEU A 332 -3.19 4.26 -12.53
C LEU A 332 -2.29 3.95 -13.73
N THR A 333 -1.17 3.31 -13.47
CA THR A 333 -0.19 2.91 -14.50
C THR A 333 0.50 1.61 -14.08
N THR A 334 0.94 0.82 -15.06
CA THR A 334 1.87 -0.30 -14.80
C THR A 334 3.32 0.17 -14.66
N PHE A 335 3.55 1.48 -14.75
CA PHE A 335 4.86 2.10 -14.78
C PHE A 335 5.76 1.44 -15.83
N TYR A 336 6.94 0.93 -15.47
CA TYR A 336 7.84 0.25 -16.40
C TYR A 336 7.65 -1.27 -16.47
N PHE A 337 6.75 -1.85 -15.70
CA PHE A 337 6.60 -3.31 -15.63
C PHE A 337 6.39 -3.95 -17.00
N ASN A 338 5.49 -3.43 -17.80
CA ASN A 338 5.24 -3.96 -19.16
C ASN A 338 6.27 -3.47 -20.19
N SER A 339 6.71 -2.21 -20.12
CA SER A 339 7.69 -1.63 -21.06
C SER A 339 8.37 -0.41 -20.45
N ARG A 340 9.70 -0.30 -20.68
CA ARG A 340 10.46 0.93 -20.35
C ARG A 340 10.11 2.12 -21.23
N GLU A 341 9.47 1.90 -22.36
CA GLU A 341 9.01 2.95 -23.28
C GLU A 341 7.64 3.51 -22.89
N ASN A 342 7.06 3.04 -21.79
CA ASN A 342 5.79 3.54 -21.30
C ASN A 342 5.90 5.03 -20.95
N LYS A 343 5.20 5.88 -21.70
CA LYS A 343 5.14 7.33 -21.49
C LYS A 343 3.95 7.74 -20.62
N ASP A 344 2.99 6.85 -20.37
CA ASP A 344 1.80 7.09 -19.56
C ASP A 344 2.09 6.88 -18.06
N ILE A 345 3.15 7.50 -17.57
CA ILE A 345 3.62 7.39 -16.18
C ILE A 345 3.46 8.67 -15.39
N GLN A 346 3.09 9.78 -16.04
CA GLN A 346 2.95 11.11 -15.45
C GLN A 346 1.53 11.64 -15.61
N GLU A 347 1.07 12.39 -14.61
CA GLU A 347 -0.17 13.13 -14.63
C GLU A 347 0.16 14.62 -14.81
N TYR A 348 -0.20 15.16 -15.97
CA TYR A 348 0.10 16.57 -16.31
C TYR A 348 -1.07 17.52 -16.08
N ASP A 349 -2.32 17.00 -16.07
CA ASP A 349 -3.53 17.85 -16.03
C ASP A 349 -3.86 18.37 -14.62
N GLY A 350 -3.09 18.00 -13.61
CA GLY A 350 -3.34 18.40 -12.21
C GLY A 350 -4.69 17.90 -11.68
N LYS A 351 -5.36 17.04 -12.41
CA LYS A 351 -6.61 16.44 -11.99
C LYS A 351 -6.33 15.57 -10.75
N GLN A 352 -6.66 16.11 -9.58
CA GLN A 352 -7.01 15.21 -8.49
C GLN A 352 -8.25 14.50 -8.97
N TYR A 353 -8.12 13.20 -9.26
CA TYR A 353 -9.26 12.39 -9.67
C TYR A 353 -10.35 12.60 -8.64
N ASN A 354 -11.45 13.18 -9.08
CA ASN A 354 -12.62 13.41 -8.26
C ASN A 354 -13.16 12.04 -7.92
N LEU A 355 -13.01 11.67 -6.66
CA LEU A 355 -13.56 10.46 -6.15
C LEU A 355 -15.06 10.65 -6.01
N ASP A 356 -15.81 9.72 -6.59
CA ASP A 356 -17.22 9.59 -6.28
C ASP A 356 -17.44 8.99 -4.87
N TYR A 357 -16.38 8.51 -4.19
CA TYR A 357 -16.44 7.88 -2.87
C TYR A 357 -15.51 8.57 -1.86
N GLU A 358 -15.98 8.65 -0.61
CA GLU A 358 -15.23 9.16 0.53
C GLU A 358 -15.20 8.15 1.67
N PHE A 359 -14.20 8.29 2.54
CA PHE A 359 -14.08 7.51 3.77
C PHE A 359 -15.13 7.98 4.76
N GLY A 360 -16.26 7.30 4.88
CA GLY A 360 -17.34 7.64 5.83
C GLY A 360 -16.92 7.48 7.28
N GLY A 361 -16.35 6.32 7.60
CA GLY A 361 -15.89 6.01 8.95
C GLY A 361 -15.51 4.56 9.15
N LYS A 362 -15.22 4.18 10.37
CA LYS A 362 -14.98 2.79 10.76
C LYS A 362 -15.88 2.38 11.92
N VAL A 363 -16.27 1.13 11.95
CA VAL A 363 -17.04 0.53 13.01
C VAL A 363 -16.21 0.45 14.29
N ILE A 364 -16.77 0.95 15.40
CA ILE A 364 -16.17 0.84 16.74
C ILE A 364 -16.80 -0.34 17.48
N SER A 365 -18.13 -0.36 17.60
CA SER A 365 -18.86 -1.42 18.31
C SER A 365 -20.30 -1.52 17.83
N ASN A 366 -20.94 -2.64 18.09
CA ASN A 366 -22.40 -2.71 18.02
C ASN A 366 -23.00 -2.14 19.31
N LEU A 367 -24.24 -1.65 19.25
CA LEU A 367 -24.92 -1.04 20.41
C LEU A 367 -24.96 -1.99 21.61
N ASP A 368 -25.23 -3.28 21.38
CA ASP A 368 -25.31 -4.31 22.41
C ASP A 368 -23.98 -4.56 23.17
N SER A 369 -22.86 -4.06 22.66
CA SER A 369 -21.52 -4.20 23.26
C SER A 369 -20.99 -2.92 23.91
N MET A 370 -21.82 -1.86 24.01
CA MET A 370 -21.44 -0.60 24.64
C MET A 370 -21.68 -0.66 26.16
N ASP A 371 -20.58 -0.47 26.94
CA ASP A 371 -20.66 -0.39 28.39
C ASP A 371 -21.49 0.84 28.83
N GLY A 372 -22.51 0.62 29.68
CA GLY A 372 -23.28 1.68 30.27
C GLY A 372 -24.48 2.18 29.47
N VAL A 373 -24.75 1.61 28.31
CA VAL A 373 -25.99 1.90 27.53
C VAL A 373 -27.01 0.80 27.77
N ASP A 374 -28.18 1.16 28.35
CA ASP A 374 -29.29 0.22 28.43
C ASP A 374 -29.94 0.11 27.04
N SER A 375 -29.51 -0.88 26.25
CA SER A 375 -30.02 -1.15 24.89
C SER A 375 -31.54 -1.38 24.84
N LYS A 376 -32.19 -1.52 26.00
CA LYS A 376 -33.65 -1.65 26.09
C LYS A 376 -34.42 -0.34 25.93
N GLU A 377 -33.74 0.81 26.11
CA GLU A 377 -34.33 2.13 25.90
C GLU A 377 -34.23 2.61 24.45
N ILE A 378 -33.37 1.97 23.61
CA ILE A 378 -33.20 2.30 22.20
C ILE A 378 -33.92 1.26 21.34
N ASP A 379 -35.00 1.68 20.70
CA ASP A 379 -35.94 0.81 19.95
C ASP A 379 -35.33 0.26 18.61
N ASP A 380 -34.02 0.35 18.40
CA ASP A 380 -33.37 -0.01 17.15
C ASP A 380 -32.08 -0.82 17.37
N LYS A 381 -32.21 -2.16 17.37
CA LYS A 381 -31.11 -3.11 17.61
C LYS A 381 -30.03 -3.14 16.53
N ASP A 382 -30.27 -2.48 15.39
CA ASP A 382 -29.34 -2.45 14.24
C ASP A 382 -28.45 -1.20 14.25
N LEU A 383 -28.44 -0.42 15.34
CA LEU A 383 -27.55 0.73 15.49
C LEU A 383 -26.12 0.29 15.80
N VAL A 384 -25.19 0.88 15.07
CA VAL A 384 -23.76 0.63 15.14
C VAL A 384 -23.03 1.92 15.44
N LEU A 385 -22.15 1.93 16.44
CA LEU A 385 -21.26 3.04 16.72
C LEU A 385 -20.12 3.06 15.71
N ILE A 386 -19.98 4.18 15.00
CA ILE A 386 -18.89 4.41 14.07
C ILE A 386 -18.08 5.65 14.44
N GLU A 387 -16.77 5.61 14.23
CA GLU A 387 -15.91 6.80 14.24
C GLU A 387 -15.97 7.44 12.85
N ILE A 388 -16.50 8.66 12.75
CA ILE A 388 -16.67 9.34 11.47
C ILE A 388 -15.37 9.94 10.96
N ARG A 389 -15.23 9.99 9.64
CA ARG A 389 -14.06 10.55 8.95
C ARG A 389 -14.41 11.63 7.94
N ASN A 390 -15.62 11.63 7.43
CA ASN A 390 -16.18 12.67 6.56
C ASN A 390 -17.65 12.90 6.89
N LYS A 391 -18.23 13.95 6.32
CA LYS A 391 -19.63 14.29 6.49
C LYS A 391 -20.53 13.13 6.10
N LEU A 392 -21.50 12.78 6.94
CA LEU A 392 -22.55 11.80 6.64
C LEU A 392 -23.91 12.47 6.81
N SER A 393 -24.85 12.10 5.95
CA SER A 393 -26.24 12.59 5.99
C SER A 393 -27.23 11.44 5.83
N VAL A 394 -28.40 11.58 6.43
CA VAL A 394 -29.53 10.71 6.13
C VAL A 394 -29.85 10.79 4.63
N GLY A 395 -30.01 9.64 4.01
CA GLY A 395 -30.22 9.52 2.57
C GLY A 395 -28.97 9.22 1.76
N ASP A 396 -27.77 9.27 2.33
CA ASP A 396 -26.53 8.93 1.63
C ASP A 396 -26.47 7.43 1.28
N ASP A 397 -25.97 7.12 0.07
CA ASP A 397 -25.65 5.76 -0.33
C ASP A 397 -24.27 5.39 0.24
N ALA A 398 -24.24 4.34 1.05
CA ALA A 398 -23.04 3.89 1.74
C ALA A 398 -22.71 2.42 1.45
N GLU A 399 -21.46 2.05 1.64
CA GLU A 399 -20.96 0.70 1.44
C GLU A 399 -20.06 0.30 2.62
N VAL A 400 -20.27 -0.90 3.16
CA VAL A 400 -19.34 -1.53 4.09
C VAL A 400 -18.37 -2.41 3.31
N ILE A 401 -17.09 -2.14 3.42
CA ILE A 401 -16.04 -3.02 2.88
C ILE A 401 -15.92 -4.22 3.83
N VAL A 402 -16.25 -5.40 3.32
CA VAL A 402 -16.27 -6.64 4.11
C VAL A 402 -14.97 -7.39 3.84
N PRO A 403 -14.19 -7.75 4.88
CA PRO A 403 -13.02 -8.61 4.70
C PRO A 403 -13.36 -9.91 3.97
N ASP A 404 -12.43 -10.37 3.13
CA ASP A 404 -12.53 -11.58 2.30
C ASP A 404 -13.61 -11.56 1.20
N LEU A 405 -14.36 -10.46 1.07
CA LEU A 405 -15.31 -10.27 -0.01
C LEU A 405 -14.89 -9.08 -0.89
N LEU A 406 -14.84 -9.28 -2.19
CA LEU A 406 -14.56 -8.19 -3.14
C LEU A 406 -15.73 -7.22 -3.22
N GLU A 407 -16.96 -7.74 -3.31
CA GLU A 407 -18.15 -6.91 -3.40
C GLU A 407 -18.57 -6.38 -2.02
N PRO A 408 -18.59 -5.04 -1.82
CA PRO A 408 -19.02 -4.45 -0.55
C PRO A 408 -20.51 -4.60 -0.33
N LYS A 409 -20.94 -4.57 0.91
CA LYS A 409 -22.36 -4.52 1.26
C LYS A 409 -22.89 -3.10 1.18
N LYS A 410 -23.88 -2.88 0.31
CA LYS A 410 -24.50 -1.58 0.04
C LYS A 410 -25.70 -1.36 0.95
N PHE A 411 -25.86 -0.13 1.45
CA PHE A 411 -27.00 0.30 2.21
C PHE A 411 -27.23 1.81 2.06
N LYS A 412 -28.42 2.26 2.43
CA LYS A 412 -28.75 3.67 2.53
C LYS A 412 -28.74 4.08 3.99
N ILE A 413 -28.17 5.23 4.29
CA ILE A 413 -28.20 5.79 5.65
C ILE A 413 -29.62 6.26 5.93
N GLU A 414 -30.40 5.46 6.67
CA GLU A 414 -31.79 5.76 7.00
C GLU A 414 -31.89 6.57 8.29
N LYS A 415 -30.92 6.40 9.21
CA LYS A 415 -30.96 7.00 10.54
C LYS A 415 -29.55 7.30 11.02
N LEU A 416 -29.38 8.51 11.56
CA LEU A 416 -28.21 8.94 12.32
C LEU A 416 -28.68 9.36 13.71
N VAL A 417 -27.93 8.95 14.74
CA VAL A 417 -28.21 9.32 16.15
C VAL A 417 -26.90 9.80 16.75
N ASP A 418 -26.95 10.97 17.35
CA ASP A 418 -25.83 11.52 18.11
C ASP A 418 -25.44 10.57 19.25
N SER A 419 -24.17 10.21 19.34
CA SER A 419 -23.70 9.18 20.28
C SER A 419 -23.64 9.65 21.75
N GLU A 420 -23.73 10.96 22.00
CA GLU A 420 -23.70 11.55 23.34
C GLU A 420 -25.09 11.90 23.83
N THR A 421 -25.94 12.50 22.97
CA THR A 421 -27.29 12.97 23.35
C THR A 421 -28.37 11.94 23.05
N PHE A 422 -28.10 10.95 22.21
CA PHE A 422 -29.04 9.96 21.67
C PHE A 422 -30.22 10.58 20.90
N GLU A 423 -30.08 11.82 20.45
CA GLU A 423 -31.07 12.47 19.59
C GLU A 423 -30.83 12.11 18.10
N GLU A 424 -31.92 11.99 17.35
CA GLU A 424 -31.85 11.80 15.90
C GLU A 424 -31.37 13.10 15.25
N ILE A 425 -30.42 12.93 14.28
CA ILE A 425 -29.83 14.03 13.52
C ILE A 425 -29.88 13.74 12.03
N ASP A 426 -30.03 14.76 11.20
CA ASP A 426 -30.05 14.59 9.74
C ASP A 426 -28.66 14.52 9.13
N THR A 427 -27.68 15.14 9.79
CA THR A 427 -26.32 15.29 9.26
C THR A 427 -25.31 15.42 10.39
N ILE A 428 -24.15 14.82 10.20
CA ILE A 428 -22.99 15.00 11.08
C ILE A 428 -21.74 15.34 10.26
N ASN A 429 -20.98 16.32 10.74
CA ASN A 429 -19.69 16.70 10.16
C ASN A 429 -18.56 16.23 11.09
N PRO A 430 -17.41 15.79 10.57
CA PRO A 430 -16.25 15.49 11.40
C PRO A 430 -15.73 16.80 12.03
N GLY A 431 -15.90 16.97 13.35
CA GLY A 431 -15.44 18.14 14.08
C GLY A 431 -14.07 17.93 14.70
N VAL A 432 -13.97 16.92 15.54
CA VAL A 432 -12.75 16.55 16.27
C VAL A 432 -12.33 15.10 15.96
N GLN A 433 -11.06 14.82 16.14
CA GLN A 433 -10.57 13.46 15.99
C GLN A 433 -11.24 12.52 17.01
N GLY A 434 -11.73 11.37 16.55
CA GLY A 434 -12.40 10.39 17.41
C GLY A 434 -13.90 10.64 17.58
N GLN A 435 -14.50 11.61 16.87
CA GLN A 435 -15.93 11.85 16.91
C GLN A 435 -16.71 10.62 16.42
N THR A 436 -17.77 10.27 17.15
CA THR A 436 -18.58 9.09 16.89
C THR A 436 -20.04 9.46 16.60
N VAL A 437 -20.74 8.53 15.95
CA VAL A 437 -22.17 8.60 15.68
C VAL A 437 -22.75 7.18 15.64
N LEU A 438 -23.98 7.01 16.03
CA LEU A 438 -24.73 5.78 15.83
C LEU A 438 -25.45 5.83 14.47
N ILE A 439 -25.26 4.77 13.68
CA ILE A 439 -25.82 4.64 12.34
C ILE A 439 -26.54 3.30 12.20
N LYS A 440 -27.72 3.30 11.58
CA LYS A 440 -28.43 2.07 11.28
C LYS A 440 -27.78 1.34 10.10
N ILE A 441 -27.29 0.10 10.34
CA ILE A 441 -26.72 -0.78 9.32
C ILE A 441 -27.53 -2.08 9.28
N PRO A 442 -28.17 -2.44 8.14
CA PRO A 442 -29.14 -3.54 8.06
C PRO A 442 -28.50 -4.94 8.07
N TYR A 443 -27.26 -5.06 8.52
CA TYR A 443 -26.55 -6.34 8.65
C TYR A 443 -25.48 -6.30 9.73
N LYS A 444 -25.08 -7.48 10.20
CA LYS A 444 -24.01 -7.60 11.19
C LYS A 444 -22.68 -7.11 10.61
N VAL A 445 -22.05 -6.24 11.37
CA VAL A 445 -20.69 -5.72 11.11
C VAL A 445 -19.79 -6.04 12.29
N LYS A 446 -18.48 -5.92 12.09
CA LYS A 446 -17.48 -6.14 13.14
C LYS A 446 -16.67 -4.88 13.35
N GLU A 447 -16.09 -4.75 14.54
CA GLU A 447 -15.12 -3.70 14.87
C GLU A 447 -14.02 -3.57 13.79
N ASN A 448 -13.63 -2.34 13.49
CA ASN A 448 -12.67 -1.96 12.46
C ASN A 448 -13.10 -2.21 11.01
N TRP A 449 -14.35 -2.65 10.74
CA TRP A 449 -14.83 -2.64 9.37
C TRP A 449 -14.99 -1.21 8.88
N VAL A 450 -14.60 -0.98 7.62
CA VAL A 450 -14.54 0.35 7.01
C VAL A 450 -15.81 0.62 6.22
N ILE A 451 -16.34 1.84 6.40
CA ILE A 451 -17.50 2.36 5.70
C ILE A 451 -17.05 3.46 4.76
N ARG A 452 -17.48 3.39 3.50
CA ARG A 452 -17.38 4.46 2.53
C ARG A 452 -18.77 4.88 2.06
N HIS A 453 -18.91 6.10 1.62
CA HIS A 453 -20.15 6.60 1.06
C HIS A 453 -19.91 7.32 -0.26
N LYS A 454 -20.95 7.38 -1.08
CA LYS A 454 -20.91 8.10 -2.35
C LYS A 454 -21.03 9.60 -2.09
N LYS A 455 -20.19 10.38 -2.74
CA LYS A 455 -20.25 11.86 -2.65
C LYS A 455 -21.55 12.38 -3.23
N ASN A 456 -22.30 13.16 -2.48
CA ASN A 456 -23.38 13.93 -3.05
C ASN A 456 -22.78 15.08 -3.88
N LYS A 457 -23.12 15.13 -5.15
CA LYS A 457 -22.68 16.19 -6.11
C LYS A 457 -23.34 17.50 -5.79
#